data_89f31717560ecc234e09f9ad6b383bc7
#
_entry.id   89f31717560ecc234e09f9ad6b383bc7
#
_cell.length_a   1.000
_cell.length_b   1.000
_cell.length_c   1.000
_cell.angle_alpha   90.00
_cell.angle_beta   90.00
_cell.angle_gamma   90.00
#
_symmetry.space_group_name_H-M   'P 1'
#
loop_
_entity.id
_entity.type
_entity.pdbx_description
1 polymer ?
#
loop_
_entity_poly.entity_id
_entity_poly.type
_entity_poly.pdbx_seq_one_letter_code
_entity_poly.pdbx_strand_id
1 'polypeptide(L)'
;MPVVNREIVLPVPRERAWELITEPSELEEWLGEDVEFEAEEDAPLRVDDREGVVEEVREGERIVFTWDDSRVEWILEDHPDGTRFLVTEHRFAADSVTWGPRLMALSAASMLCPA
;
A
#
# COMPACT_ATOMS: atom_id res chain seq x y z
N MET A 1 -5.99 -20.98 2.88
CA MET A 1 -5.40 -19.83 3.53
C MET A 1 -6.28 -18.62 3.32
N PRO A 2 -6.48 -17.77 4.33
CA PRO A 2 -7.33 -16.61 4.16
C PRO A 2 -6.68 -15.59 3.22
N VAL A 3 -7.50 -15.06 2.33
CA VAL A 3 -7.10 -14.01 1.39
C VAL A 3 -8.02 -12.83 1.64
N VAL A 4 -7.43 -11.65 1.79
CA VAL A 4 -8.20 -10.41 1.95
C VAL A 4 -8.00 -9.56 0.72
N ASN A 5 -9.11 -9.15 0.11
CA ASN A 5 -9.10 -8.24 -1.03
C ASN A 5 -9.85 -6.97 -0.65
N ARG A 6 -9.24 -5.83 -0.96
CA ARG A 6 -9.85 -4.51 -0.76
C ARG A 6 -9.53 -3.63 -1.95
N GLU A 7 -10.41 -2.69 -2.24
CA GLU A 7 -10.14 -1.68 -3.27
C GLU A 7 -10.77 -0.34 -2.90
N ILE A 8 -10.13 0.72 -3.33
CA ILE A 8 -10.66 2.09 -3.25
C ILE A 8 -10.29 2.82 -4.53
N VAL A 9 -11.01 3.90 -4.80
CA VAL A 9 -10.67 4.82 -5.90
C VAL A 9 -10.12 6.09 -5.28
N LEU A 10 -8.90 6.46 -5.69
CA LEU A 10 -8.25 7.68 -5.24
C LEU A 10 -8.51 8.78 -6.29
N PRO A 11 -8.98 9.96 -5.88
CA PRO A 11 -9.28 11.05 -6.81
C PRO A 11 -8.03 11.80 -7.27
N VAL A 12 -7.02 11.06 -7.71
CA VAL A 12 -5.73 11.59 -8.15
C VAL A 12 -5.21 10.77 -9.32
N PRO A 13 -4.34 11.34 -10.19
CA PRO A 13 -3.75 10.56 -11.27
C PRO A 13 -2.81 9.48 -10.73
N ARG A 14 -2.52 8.48 -11.56
CA ARG A 14 -1.72 7.33 -11.15
C ARG A 14 -0.32 7.71 -10.64
N GLU A 15 0.28 8.73 -11.20
CA GLU A 15 1.58 9.23 -10.74
C GLU A 15 1.52 9.69 -9.28
N ARG A 16 0.48 10.43 -8.92
CA ARG A 16 0.29 10.87 -7.54
C ARG A 16 -0.07 9.70 -6.63
N ALA A 17 -0.89 8.77 -7.12
CA ALA A 17 -1.24 7.57 -6.37
C ALA A 17 0.02 6.75 -6.06
N TRP A 18 0.94 6.66 -7.01
CA TRP A 18 2.21 5.96 -6.81
C TRP A 18 3.04 6.61 -5.68
N GLU A 19 3.11 7.93 -5.66
CA GLU A 19 3.78 8.64 -4.57
C GLU A 19 3.15 8.33 -3.21
N LEU A 20 1.81 8.31 -3.15
CA LEU A 20 1.09 8.04 -1.91
C LEU A 20 1.37 6.65 -1.33
N ILE A 21 1.71 5.68 -2.17
CA ILE A 21 1.96 4.31 -1.72
C ILE A 21 3.45 3.94 -1.69
N THR A 22 4.35 4.87 -2.03
CA THR A 22 5.79 4.58 -2.07
C THR A 22 6.64 5.53 -1.23
N GLU A 23 6.24 6.77 -1.10
CA GLU A 23 7.02 7.75 -0.33
C GLU A 23 6.80 7.52 1.17
N PRO A 24 7.89 7.33 1.96
CA PRO A 24 7.74 7.07 3.40
C PRO A 24 6.91 8.13 4.13
N SER A 25 7.10 9.41 3.82
CA SER A 25 6.33 10.48 4.45
C SER A 25 4.83 10.38 4.16
N GLU A 26 4.46 9.91 2.96
CA GLU A 26 3.06 9.69 2.61
C GLU A 26 2.52 8.43 3.27
N LEU A 27 3.35 7.37 3.34
CA LEU A 27 2.97 6.12 3.98
C LEU A 27 2.72 6.32 5.47
N GLU A 28 3.44 7.23 6.11
CA GLU A 28 3.23 7.54 7.53
C GLU A 28 1.86 8.16 7.80
N GLU A 29 1.20 8.70 6.78
CA GLU A 29 -0.13 9.28 6.92
C GLU A 29 -1.24 8.21 6.94
N TRP A 30 -1.00 7.03 6.37
CA TRP A 30 -2.07 6.03 6.25
C TRP A 30 -1.69 4.59 6.61
N LEU A 31 -0.43 4.20 6.45
CA LEU A 31 -0.02 2.81 6.64
C LEU A 31 0.43 2.51 8.08
N GLY A 32 1.19 3.41 8.66
CA GLY A 32 1.70 3.29 10.01
C GLY A 32 2.36 4.57 10.45
N GLU A 33 2.80 4.63 11.71
CA GLU A 33 3.42 5.84 12.26
C GLU A 33 4.90 5.94 11.93
N ASP A 34 5.59 4.81 11.90
CA ASP A 34 7.03 4.73 11.66
C ASP A 34 7.25 3.79 10.48
N VAL A 35 7.59 4.37 9.32
CA VAL A 35 7.69 3.62 8.07
C VAL A 35 9.08 3.75 7.47
N GLU A 36 9.70 2.60 7.19
CA GLU A 36 10.89 2.50 6.37
C GLU A 36 10.51 1.67 5.15
N PHE A 37 10.57 2.28 3.98
CA PHE A 37 10.13 1.63 2.75
C PHE A 37 10.86 2.22 1.55
N GLU A 38 11.35 1.34 0.68
CA GLU A 38 11.89 1.72 -0.62
C GLU A 38 11.20 0.88 -1.68
N ALA A 39 10.74 1.53 -2.75
CA ALA A 39 10.08 0.85 -3.86
C ALA A 39 11.14 0.22 -4.78
N GLU A 40 11.83 -0.77 -4.27
CA GLU A 40 12.94 -1.43 -4.94
C GLU A 40 12.95 -2.91 -4.56
N GLU A 41 13.19 -3.78 -5.53
CA GLU A 41 13.21 -5.23 -5.29
C GLU A 41 14.32 -5.59 -4.30
N ASP A 42 14.00 -6.53 -3.42
CA ASP A 42 14.86 -7.03 -2.36
C ASP A 42 15.14 -6.00 -1.25
N ALA A 43 14.52 -4.81 -1.29
CA ALA A 43 14.71 -3.82 -0.24
C ALA A 43 13.97 -4.25 1.04
N PRO A 44 14.60 -4.08 2.21
CA PRO A 44 13.91 -4.33 3.47
C PRO A 44 12.86 -3.25 3.72
N LEU A 45 11.79 -3.62 4.41
CA LEU A 45 10.78 -2.66 4.83
C LEU A 45 10.41 -2.86 6.29
N ARG A 46 9.98 -1.79 6.92
CA ARG A 46 9.46 -1.84 8.28
C ARG A 46 8.32 -0.84 8.41
N VAL A 47 7.22 -1.30 8.98
CA VAL A 47 6.05 -0.47 9.29
C VAL A 47 5.72 -0.72 10.75
N ASP A 48 6.03 0.26 11.61
CA ASP A 48 5.93 0.13 13.06
C ASP A 48 6.76 -1.07 13.54
N ASP A 49 6.14 -2.10 14.08
CA ASP A 49 6.81 -3.31 14.54
C ASP A 49 6.75 -4.47 13.53
N ARG A 50 6.26 -4.20 12.30
CA ARG A 50 6.21 -5.20 11.24
C ARG A 50 7.42 -5.08 10.34
N GLU A 51 8.04 -6.19 10.01
CA GLU A 51 9.22 -6.23 9.16
C GLU A 51 9.00 -7.16 7.97
N GLY A 52 9.61 -6.83 6.85
CA GLY A 52 9.52 -7.65 5.66
C GLY A 52 10.46 -7.20 4.56
N VAL A 53 10.14 -7.64 3.35
CA VAL A 53 10.97 -7.42 2.16
C VAL A 53 10.06 -7.12 0.96
N VAL A 54 10.50 -6.18 0.12
CA VAL A 54 9.85 -5.92 -1.16
C VAL A 54 10.28 -7.00 -2.14
N GLU A 55 9.31 -7.73 -2.72
CA GLU A 55 9.60 -8.83 -3.66
C GLU A 55 9.58 -8.38 -5.11
N GLU A 56 8.65 -7.51 -5.48
CA GLU A 56 8.49 -7.07 -6.86
C GLU A 56 8.05 -5.62 -6.93
N VAL A 57 8.60 -4.87 -7.87
CA VAL A 57 8.18 -3.49 -8.15
C VAL A 57 8.01 -3.32 -9.64
N ARG A 58 6.82 -2.84 -10.04
CA ARG A 58 6.57 -2.34 -11.40
C ARG A 58 6.12 -0.90 -11.23
N GLU A 59 6.99 0.03 -11.52
CA GLU A 59 6.76 1.44 -11.26
C GLU A 59 5.43 1.93 -11.82
N GLY A 60 4.64 2.55 -10.97
CA GLY A 60 3.32 3.07 -11.34
C GLY A 60 2.22 2.03 -11.43
N GLU A 61 2.51 0.75 -11.25
CA GLU A 61 1.55 -0.33 -11.49
C GLU A 61 1.37 -1.29 -10.34
N ARG A 62 2.48 -1.81 -9.78
CA ARG A 62 2.40 -2.94 -8.84
C ARG A 62 3.56 -2.97 -7.88
N ILE A 63 3.25 -3.33 -6.63
CA ILE A 63 4.26 -3.65 -5.60
C ILE A 63 3.80 -4.93 -4.90
N VAL A 64 4.73 -5.86 -4.74
CA VAL A 64 4.51 -7.06 -3.93
C VAL A 64 5.53 -7.06 -2.82
N PHE A 65 5.09 -7.25 -1.59
CA PHE A 65 5.98 -7.31 -0.45
C PHE A 65 5.48 -8.32 0.58
N THR A 66 6.38 -8.75 1.44
CA THR A 66 6.03 -9.56 2.62
C THR A 66 6.23 -8.70 3.86
N TRP A 67 5.43 -8.92 4.87
CA TRP A 67 5.66 -8.42 6.21
C TRP A 67 5.09 -9.43 7.21
N ASP A 68 5.88 -9.71 8.25
CA ASP A 68 5.54 -10.76 9.21
C ASP A 68 5.18 -12.06 8.47
N ASP A 69 3.99 -12.60 8.69
CA ASP A 69 3.54 -13.84 8.09
C ASP A 69 2.57 -13.64 6.92
N SER A 70 2.64 -12.49 6.26
CA SER A 70 1.73 -12.16 5.16
C SER A 70 2.48 -11.75 3.90
N ARG A 71 1.86 -12.01 2.75
CA ARG A 71 2.32 -11.50 1.46
C ARG A 71 1.26 -10.55 0.93
N VAL A 72 1.67 -9.35 0.59
CA VAL A 72 0.77 -8.28 0.17
C VAL A 72 1.07 -7.87 -1.26
N GLU A 73 0.00 -7.67 -2.04
CA GLU A 73 0.10 -7.15 -3.38
C GLU A 73 -0.70 -5.86 -3.47
N TRP A 74 -0.06 -4.80 -3.96
CA TRP A 74 -0.69 -3.52 -4.25
C TRP A 74 -0.69 -3.30 -5.75
N ILE A 75 -1.86 -2.96 -6.32
CA ILE A 75 -2.00 -2.71 -7.75
C ILE A 75 -2.69 -1.37 -7.95
N LEU A 76 -2.19 -0.59 -8.91
CA LEU A 76 -2.81 0.65 -9.36
C LEU A 76 -3.35 0.46 -10.77
N GLU A 77 -4.59 0.86 -10.99
CA GLU A 77 -5.24 0.82 -12.30
C GLU A 77 -5.87 2.16 -12.61
N ASP A 78 -5.91 2.52 -13.88
CA ASP A 78 -6.59 3.73 -14.30
C ASP A 78 -8.09 3.61 -14.03
N HIS A 79 -8.72 4.71 -13.62
CA HIS A 79 -10.15 4.77 -13.34
C HIS A 79 -10.69 6.12 -13.82
N PRO A 80 -11.94 6.19 -14.31
CA PRO A 80 -12.51 7.47 -14.77
C PRO A 80 -12.44 8.59 -13.73
N ASP A 81 -12.51 8.26 -12.45
CA ASP A 81 -12.48 9.23 -11.36
C ASP A 81 -11.08 9.38 -10.72
N GLY A 82 -10.05 8.81 -11.32
CA GLY A 82 -8.69 8.88 -10.79
C GLY A 82 -7.92 7.58 -10.94
N THR A 83 -7.58 6.93 -9.83
CA THR A 83 -6.83 5.68 -9.82
C THR A 83 -7.46 4.69 -8.87
N ARG A 84 -7.66 3.47 -9.34
CA ARG A 84 -8.12 2.37 -8.49
C ARG A 84 -6.90 1.76 -7.80
N PHE A 85 -6.97 1.65 -6.48
CA PHE A 85 -5.95 1.00 -5.68
C PHE A 85 -6.52 -0.31 -5.12
N LEU A 86 -5.87 -1.43 -5.48
CA LEU A 86 -6.29 -2.77 -5.05
C LEU A 86 -5.25 -3.33 -4.09
N VAL A 87 -5.72 -3.93 -3.01
CA VAL A 87 -4.88 -4.60 -2.02
C VAL A 87 -5.32 -6.04 -1.91
N THR A 88 -4.37 -6.96 -2.06
CA THR A 88 -4.59 -8.38 -1.81
C THR A 88 -3.58 -8.83 -0.77
N GLU A 89 -4.05 -9.44 0.29
CA GLU A 89 -3.18 -9.98 1.33
C GLU A 89 -3.43 -11.46 1.51
N HIS A 90 -2.36 -12.26 1.38
CA HIS A 90 -2.36 -13.68 1.70
C HIS A 90 -1.76 -13.84 3.09
N ARG A 91 -2.56 -14.29 4.03
CA ARG A 91 -2.14 -14.45 5.43
C ARG A 91 -1.78 -15.89 5.71
N PHE A 92 -0.64 -16.05 6.36
CA PHE A 92 -0.19 -17.36 6.83
C PHE A 92 -0.51 -17.57 8.30
N ALA A 93 -0.87 -16.48 9.02
CA ALA A 93 -1.25 -16.50 10.42
C ALA A 93 -2.64 -15.92 10.62
N ALA A 94 -3.25 -16.20 11.79
CA ALA A 94 -4.61 -15.78 12.10
C ALA A 94 -4.73 -14.27 12.35
N ASP A 95 -3.66 -13.62 12.76
CA ASP A 95 -3.67 -12.19 13.06
C ASP A 95 -3.75 -11.37 11.77
N SER A 96 -4.64 -10.42 11.78
CA SER A 96 -4.95 -9.68 10.56
C SER A 96 -4.56 -8.21 10.63
N VAL A 97 -3.93 -7.74 9.57
CA VAL A 97 -3.83 -6.32 9.31
C VAL A 97 -5.22 -5.83 8.87
N THR A 98 -5.71 -4.79 9.49
CA THR A 98 -7.00 -4.21 9.15
C THR A 98 -6.82 -3.17 8.06
N TRP A 99 -7.16 -3.52 6.83
CA TRP A 99 -6.98 -2.62 5.69
C TRP A 99 -8.04 -1.53 5.58
N GLY A 100 -9.26 -1.80 6.05
CA GLY A 100 -10.34 -0.84 5.95
C GLY A 100 -9.98 0.55 6.49
N PRO A 101 -9.58 0.69 7.77
CA PRO A 101 -9.17 1.98 8.32
C PRO A 101 -7.96 2.60 7.61
N ARG A 102 -7.00 1.80 7.20
CA ARG A 102 -5.82 2.29 6.46
C ARG A 102 -6.20 2.87 5.11
N LEU A 103 -7.09 2.22 4.39
CA LEU A 103 -7.55 2.70 3.09
C LEU A 103 -8.39 3.97 3.23
N MET A 104 -9.17 4.10 4.30
CA MET A 104 -9.88 5.33 4.59
C MET A 104 -8.90 6.49 4.84
N ALA A 105 -7.84 6.25 5.60
CA ALA A 105 -6.81 7.24 5.84
C ALA A 105 -6.07 7.62 4.57
N LEU A 106 -5.81 6.65 3.69
CA LEU A 106 -5.20 6.90 2.38
C LEU A 106 -6.10 7.78 1.51
N SER A 107 -7.40 7.48 1.49
CA SER A 107 -8.37 8.28 0.73
C SER A 107 -8.38 9.73 1.23
N ALA A 108 -8.39 9.93 2.56
CA ALA A 108 -8.35 11.27 3.15
C ALA A 108 -7.05 11.99 2.80
N ALA A 109 -5.90 11.30 2.86
CA ALA A 109 -4.61 11.88 2.52
C ALA A 109 -4.56 12.32 1.05
N SER A 110 -5.16 11.52 0.14
CA SER A 110 -5.19 11.87 -1.28
C SER A 110 -6.06 13.10 -1.56
N MET A 111 -7.06 13.36 -0.72
CA MET A 111 -7.92 14.55 -0.85
C MET A 111 -7.27 15.79 -0.26
N LEU A 112 -6.48 15.62 0.80
CA LEU A 112 -5.83 16.75 1.51
C LEU A 112 -4.59 17.26 0.81
N CYS A 113 -3.99 16.47 -0.05
CA CYS A 113 -2.77 16.82 -0.77
C CYS A 113 -3.03 16.89 -2.27
N PRO A 114 -3.74 17.92 -2.75
CA PRO A 114 -3.96 18.06 -4.19
C PRO A 114 -2.63 18.26 -4.91
N ALA A 115 -2.47 17.54 -5.97
CA ALA A 115 -1.27 17.65 -6.78
C ALA A 115 -1.23 18.98 -7.51
#